data_fdd4bfb632b96725619bd6637886bc6f
#
_entry.id   fdd4bfb632b96725619bd6637886bc6f
#
_cell.length_a   1.000
_cell.length_b   1.000
_cell.length_c   1.000
_cell.angle_alpha   90.00
_cell.angle_beta   90.00
_cell.angle_gamma   90.00
#
_symmetry.space_group_name_H-M   'P 1'
#
loop_
_entity.id
_entity.type
_entity.pdbx_description
1 polymer ?
#
loop_
_entity_poly.entity_id
_entity_poly.type
_entity_poly.pdbx_seq_one_letter_code
_entity_poly.pdbx_strand_id
1 'polypeptide(L)'
;MLILFRIFLFALGACLGSFLCCQARRLRLKEQHKKSLGSRSVCLSCHRKLNWYDNLPIISWLILKGKCRHCHKKIGLAELLSELGTALSFVLLSFSLNIATASSMDWTIFVATLLLSTILIFLAIYDGLYGELPTMCLALAIGFSIAILLFRIYVTVSASGFTLELIWKPALSFAILGGIYLVLYLLSKGRWVGDGDWLLGTAIGIALFEPWLALIALFLANLIACLIMYPATKSKKNHKIHFGPFLVIAFIITFSFANFFLSMI
;
A
#
# COMPACT_ATOMS: atom_id res chain seq x y z
N MET A 1 -26.84 -0.84 -5.95
CA MET A 1 -25.76 0.01 -6.46
C MET A 1 -24.46 -0.16 -5.68
N LEU A 2 -24.46 -0.05 -4.35
CA LEU A 2 -23.26 -0.19 -3.49
C LEU A 2 -22.52 -1.53 -3.66
N ILE A 3 -23.24 -2.65 -3.70
CA ILE A 3 -22.64 -3.99 -3.87
C ILE A 3 -21.92 -4.10 -5.22
N LEU A 4 -22.54 -3.65 -6.30
CA LEU A 4 -21.94 -3.66 -7.63
C LEU A 4 -20.67 -2.80 -7.71
N PHE A 5 -20.69 -1.64 -7.06
CA PHE A 5 -19.52 -0.77 -6.96
C PHE A 5 -18.35 -1.46 -6.22
N ARG A 6 -18.62 -2.15 -5.12
CA ARG A 6 -17.60 -2.91 -4.37
C ARG A 6 -17.07 -4.11 -5.15
N ILE A 7 -17.95 -4.81 -5.90
CA ILE A 7 -17.51 -5.90 -6.81
C ILE A 7 -16.60 -5.33 -7.90
N PHE A 8 -16.95 -4.19 -8.48
CA PHE A 8 -16.11 -3.51 -9.47
C PHE A 8 -14.73 -3.14 -8.88
N LEU A 9 -14.69 -2.55 -7.68
CA LEU A 9 -13.43 -2.21 -6.99
C LEU A 9 -12.61 -3.45 -6.67
N PHE A 10 -13.24 -4.54 -6.27
CA PHE A 10 -12.56 -5.82 -6.04
C PHE A 10 -11.89 -6.33 -7.32
N ALA A 11 -12.62 -6.37 -8.43
CA ALA A 11 -12.09 -6.82 -9.72
C ALA A 11 -10.95 -5.91 -10.21
N LEU A 12 -11.14 -4.59 -10.11
CA LEU A 12 -10.12 -3.59 -10.47
C LEU A 12 -8.86 -3.76 -9.61
N GLY A 13 -9.03 -3.90 -8.30
CA GLY A 13 -7.92 -4.12 -7.36
C GLY A 13 -7.18 -5.42 -7.64
N ALA A 14 -7.88 -6.52 -7.95
CA ALA A 14 -7.25 -7.79 -8.30
C ALA A 14 -6.40 -7.68 -9.58
N CYS A 15 -6.92 -7.02 -10.62
CA CYS A 15 -6.18 -6.77 -11.86
C CYS A 15 -4.92 -5.91 -11.61
N LEU A 16 -5.07 -4.84 -10.83
CA LEU A 16 -3.94 -3.99 -10.47
C LEU A 16 -2.90 -4.75 -9.63
N GLY A 17 -3.31 -5.57 -8.66
CA GLY A 17 -2.41 -6.36 -7.84
C GLY A 17 -1.54 -7.32 -8.65
N SER A 18 -2.13 -8.00 -9.64
CA SER A 18 -1.42 -8.85 -10.59
C SER A 18 -0.39 -8.05 -11.40
N PHE A 19 -0.80 -6.88 -11.90
CA PHE A 19 0.07 -5.97 -12.64
C PHE A 19 1.22 -5.44 -11.78
N LEU A 20 0.95 -4.97 -10.55
CA LEU A 20 1.95 -4.41 -9.64
C LEU A 20 3.02 -5.42 -9.26
N CYS A 21 2.64 -6.68 -8.98
CA CYS A 21 3.59 -7.76 -8.68
C CYS A 21 4.51 -8.03 -9.88
N CYS A 22 3.96 -8.01 -11.09
CA CYS A 22 4.74 -8.14 -12.32
C CYS A 22 5.72 -6.98 -12.51
N GLN A 23 5.27 -5.74 -12.27
CA GLN A 23 6.11 -4.53 -12.38
C GLN A 23 7.22 -4.49 -11.32
N ALA A 24 6.95 -4.91 -10.09
CA ALA A 24 7.96 -5.01 -9.05
C ALA A 24 9.13 -5.92 -9.48
N ARG A 25 8.82 -7.05 -10.09
CA ARG A 25 9.85 -7.97 -10.63
C ARG A 25 10.62 -7.38 -11.81
N ARG A 26 9.93 -6.68 -12.71
CA ARG A 26 10.56 -6.02 -13.86
C ARG A 26 11.50 -4.90 -13.43
N LEU A 27 11.09 -4.08 -12.45
CA LEU A 27 11.92 -3.03 -11.90
C LEU A 27 13.21 -3.62 -11.31
N ARG A 28 13.10 -4.67 -10.50
CA ARG A 28 14.27 -5.35 -9.91
C ARG A 28 15.23 -5.89 -10.95
N LEU A 29 14.74 -6.49 -12.03
CA LEU A 29 15.57 -6.98 -13.11
C LEU A 29 16.28 -5.84 -13.86
N LYS A 30 15.60 -4.72 -14.06
CA LYS A 30 16.18 -3.52 -14.67
C LYS A 30 17.31 -2.95 -13.80
N GLU A 31 17.11 -2.84 -12.50
CA GLU A 31 18.11 -2.38 -11.54
C GLU A 31 19.36 -3.28 -11.52
N GLN A 32 19.16 -4.59 -11.69
CA GLN A 32 20.26 -5.56 -11.76
C GLN A 32 20.89 -5.68 -13.15
N HIS A 33 20.56 -4.82 -14.11
CA HIS A 33 21.00 -4.89 -15.50
C HIS A 33 20.81 -6.27 -16.17
N LYS A 34 19.83 -7.04 -15.69
CA LYS A 34 19.49 -8.36 -16.24
C LYS A 34 18.53 -8.23 -17.42
N LYS A 35 18.53 -9.27 -18.28
CA LYS A 35 17.68 -9.31 -19.47
C LYS A 35 16.20 -9.12 -19.07
N SER A 36 15.55 -8.13 -19.66
CA SER A 36 14.14 -7.83 -19.43
C SER A 36 13.25 -9.04 -19.74
N LEU A 37 12.21 -9.26 -18.92
CA LEU A 37 11.19 -10.31 -19.14
C LEU A 37 10.32 -10.07 -20.40
N GLY A 38 10.61 -9.06 -21.20
CA GLY A 38 9.79 -8.65 -22.34
C GLY A 38 8.47 -7.98 -21.94
N SER A 39 7.62 -7.67 -22.91
CA SER A 39 6.34 -6.98 -22.69
C SER A 39 5.22 -7.90 -22.18
N ARG A 40 5.32 -9.22 -22.40
CA ARG A 40 4.30 -10.19 -22.00
C ARG A 40 4.67 -10.94 -20.72
N SER A 41 3.65 -11.42 -19.99
CA SER A 41 3.82 -12.28 -18.83
C SER A 41 4.39 -13.63 -19.25
N VAL A 42 5.41 -14.09 -18.54
CA VAL A 42 6.09 -15.36 -18.78
C VAL A 42 6.24 -16.15 -17.48
N CYS A 43 6.23 -17.47 -17.57
CA CYS A 43 6.57 -18.30 -16.43
C CYS A 43 8.03 -18.11 -16.05
N LEU A 44 8.33 -17.85 -14.79
CA LEU A 44 9.68 -17.63 -14.29
C LEU A 44 10.60 -18.88 -14.37
N SER A 45 9.99 -20.06 -14.49
CA SER A 45 10.73 -21.33 -14.49
C SER A 45 10.97 -21.90 -15.89
N CYS A 46 9.97 -21.85 -16.78
CA CYS A 46 10.09 -22.42 -18.14
C CYS A 46 10.13 -21.34 -19.23
N HIS A 47 10.04 -20.05 -18.85
CA HIS A 47 10.05 -18.89 -19.75
C HIS A 47 9.02 -18.90 -20.87
N ARG A 48 8.01 -19.80 -20.80
CA ARG A 48 6.91 -19.83 -21.75
C ARG A 48 5.96 -18.65 -21.51
N LYS A 49 5.47 -18.05 -22.60
CA LYS A 49 4.48 -16.98 -22.55
C LYS A 49 3.17 -17.50 -21.96
N LEU A 50 2.58 -16.73 -21.05
CA LEU A 50 1.29 -17.04 -20.45
C LEU A 50 0.17 -16.58 -21.39
N ASN A 51 -0.90 -17.37 -21.45
CA ASN A 51 -2.12 -17.00 -22.15
C ASN A 51 -2.94 -16.02 -21.30
N TRP A 52 -3.89 -15.31 -21.90
CA TRP A 52 -4.72 -14.33 -21.19
C TRP A 52 -5.51 -14.96 -20.02
N TYR A 53 -6.00 -16.20 -20.18
CA TYR A 53 -6.74 -16.92 -19.12
C TYR A 53 -5.83 -17.42 -17.98
N ASP A 54 -4.52 -17.54 -18.20
CA ASP A 54 -3.56 -17.86 -17.16
C ASP A 54 -3.21 -16.61 -16.31
N ASN A 55 -3.58 -15.42 -16.79
CA ASN A 55 -3.38 -14.13 -16.11
C ASN A 55 -4.67 -13.61 -15.45
N LEU A 56 -5.76 -14.37 -15.41
CA LEU A 56 -6.96 -13.99 -14.67
C LEU A 56 -6.63 -13.97 -13.17
N PRO A 57 -6.69 -12.78 -12.51
CA PRO A 57 -6.27 -12.66 -11.14
C PRO A 57 -7.09 -13.58 -10.21
N ILE A 58 -6.43 -14.16 -9.22
CA ILE A 58 -7.01 -15.08 -8.22
C ILE A 58 -7.52 -16.37 -8.87
N ILE A 59 -8.36 -16.27 -9.89
CA ILE A 59 -9.07 -17.40 -10.54
C ILE A 59 -8.06 -18.38 -11.16
N SER A 60 -7.09 -17.88 -11.93
CA SER A 60 -6.11 -18.75 -12.59
C SER A 60 -5.25 -19.48 -11.55
N TRP A 61 -4.84 -18.79 -10.47
CA TRP A 61 -4.05 -19.39 -9.41
C TRP A 61 -4.81 -20.51 -8.69
N LEU A 62 -6.10 -20.30 -8.40
CA LEU A 62 -6.97 -21.30 -7.76
C LEU A 62 -7.19 -22.54 -8.67
N ILE A 63 -7.52 -22.33 -9.95
CA ILE A 63 -7.75 -23.41 -10.92
C ILE A 63 -6.48 -24.24 -11.13
N LEU A 64 -5.32 -23.57 -11.21
CA LEU A 64 -4.02 -24.22 -11.41
C LEU A 64 -3.40 -24.73 -10.09
N LYS A 65 -4.08 -24.56 -8.95
CA LYS A 65 -3.61 -24.94 -7.62
C LYS A 65 -2.20 -24.41 -7.34
N GLY A 66 -1.93 -23.18 -7.74
CA GLY A 66 -0.64 -22.52 -7.57
C GLY A 66 0.51 -23.14 -8.36
N LYS A 67 0.26 -23.80 -9.51
CA LYS A 67 1.26 -24.42 -10.36
C LYS A 67 1.17 -23.92 -11.80
N CYS A 68 2.32 -23.83 -12.47
CA CYS A 68 2.33 -23.51 -13.90
C CYS A 68 1.64 -24.60 -14.71
N ARG A 69 0.80 -24.24 -15.67
CA ARG A 69 0.09 -25.17 -16.56
C ARG A 69 1.01 -26.10 -17.36
N HIS A 70 2.23 -25.63 -17.68
CA HIS A 70 3.17 -26.35 -18.58
C HIS A 70 4.26 -27.10 -17.83
N CYS A 71 4.94 -26.47 -16.90
CA CYS A 71 6.06 -27.09 -16.21
C CYS A 71 5.73 -27.58 -14.79
N HIS A 72 4.50 -27.36 -14.33
CA HIS A 72 3.97 -27.77 -13.02
C HIS A 72 4.78 -27.27 -11.81
N LYS A 73 5.76 -26.38 -12.02
CA LYS A 73 6.47 -25.72 -10.92
C LYS A 73 5.54 -24.78 -10.16
N LYS A 74 5.71 -24.70 -8.85
CA LYS A 74 4.91 -23.85 -7.97
C LYS A 74 5.05 -22.38 -8.35
N ILE A 75 3.92 -21.71 -8.51
CA ILE A 75 3.81 -20.24 -8.57
C ILE A 75 3.85 -19.75 -7.11
N GLY A 76 4.62 -18.72 -6.82
CA GLY A 76 4.74 -18.19 -5.46
C GLY A 76 3.41 -17.69 -4.90
N LEU A 77 3.29 -17.67 -3.57
CA LEU A 77 2.13 -17.07 -2.90
C LEU A 77 2.09 -15.54 -3.05
N ALA A 78 3.21 -14.93 -3.41
CA ALA A 78 3.30 -13.48 -3.55
C ALA A 78 2.34 -12.93 -4.60
N GLU A 79 2.11 -13.65 -5.71
CA GLU A 79 1.15 -13.28 -6.73
C GLU A 79 -0.27 -13.27 -6.19
N LEU A 80 -0.68 -14.34 -5.53
CA LEU A 80 -2.02 -14.44 -4.93
C LEU A 80 -2.22 -13.38 -3.83
N LEU A 81 -1.21 -13.18 -2.98
CA LEU A 81 -1.29 -12.20 -1.89
C LEU A 81 -1.35 -10.76 -2.43
N SER A 82 -0.62 -10.45 -3.50
CA SER A 82 -0.69 -9.13 -4.13
C SER A 82 -2.07 -8.87 -4.77
N GLU A 83 -2.65 -9.87 -5.43
CA GLU A 83 -3.96 -9.78 -6.06
C GLU A 83 -5.09 -9.63 -5.03
N LEU A 84 -5.13 -10.52 -4.02
CA LEU A 84 -6.12 -10.48 -2.95
C LEU A 84 -5.93 -9.24 -2.07
N GLY A 85 -4.69 -8.91 -1.70
CA GLY A 85 -4.39 -7.76 -0.85
C GLY A 85 -4.83 -6.44 -1.49
N THR A 86 -4.55 -6.25 -2.79
CA THR A 86 -4.98 -5.05 -3.51
C THR A 86 -6.50 -5.01 -3.69
N ALA A 87 -7.12 -6.15 -4.03
CA ALA A 87 -8.57 -6.25 -4.17
C ALA A 87 -9.30 -5.90 -2.87
N LEU A 88 -8.88 -6.48 -1.75
CA LEU A 88 -9.43 -6.20 -0.43
C LEU A 88 -9.19 -4.75 0.00
N SER A 89 -8.01 -4.21 -0.27
CA SER A 89 -7.67 -2.80 0.03
C SER A 89 -8.61 -1.84 -0.68
N PHE A 90 -8.93 -2.07 -1.94
CA PHE A 90 -9.83 -1.21 -2.70
C PHE A 90 -11.27 -1.28 -2.19
N VAL A 91 -11.72 -2.47 -1.79
CA VAL A 91 -13.03 -2.64 -1.14
C VAL A 91 -13.05 -1.94 0.22
N LEU A 92 -12.01 -2.10 1.03
CA LEU A 92 -11.91 -1.43 2.34
C LEU A 92 -11.94 0.09 2.19
N LEU A 93 -11.17 0.65 1.27
CA LEU A 93 -11.17 2.10 1.02
C LEU A 93 -12.56 2.63 0.62
N SER A 94 -13.44 1.81 0.03
CA SER A 94 -14.81 2.22 -0.28
C SER A 94 -15.66 2.55 0.96
N PHE A 95 -15.26 2.12 2.15
CA PHE A 95 -15.96 2.46 3.40
C PHE A 95 -15.71 3.91 3.85
N SER A 96 -14.62 4.54 3.39
CA SER A 96 -14.37 5.96 3.67
C SER A 96 -15.32 6.90 2.92
N LEU A 97 -15.98 6.42 1.85
CA LEU A 97 -16.89 7.21 1.01
C LEU A 97 -18.35 6.88 1.31
N ASN A 98 -19.12 7.87 1.71
CA ASN A 98 -20.57 7.76 1.78
C ASN A 98 -21.17 8.05 0.39
N ILE A 99 -21.39 7.01 -0.40
CA ILE A 99 -21.85 7.12 -1.81
C ILE A 99 -23.18 7.85 -1.94
N ALA A 100 -24.03 7.82 -0.91
CA ALA A 100 -25.35 8.44 -0.97
C ALA A 100 -25.30 9.98 -0.87
N THR A 101 -24.29 10.51 -0.18
CA THR A 101 -24.15 11.95 0.10
C THR A 101 -22.87 12.57 -0.48
N ALA A 102 -22.04 11.76 -1.14
CA ALA A 102 -20.74 12.21 -1.64
C ALA A 102 -20.88 13.28 -2.72
N SER A 103 -20.22 14.40 -2.50
CA SER A 103 -20.03 15.47 -3.49
C SER A 103 -19.01 15.09 -4.56
N SER A 104 -18.93 15.90 -5.62
CA SER A 104 -17.87 15.72 -6.64
C SER A 104 -16.46 15.81 -6.05
N MET A 105 -16.28 16.61 -4.99
CA MET A 105 -14.98 16.76 -4.30
C MET A 105 -14.62 15.50 -3.51
N ASP A 106 -15.60 14.87 -2.85
CA ASP A 106 -15.37 13.60 -2.14
C ASP A 106 -14.97 12.48 -3.08
N TRP A 107 -15.60 12.41 -4.25
CA TRP A 107 -15.20 11.48 -5.31
C TRP A 107 -13.78 11.73 -5.80
N THR A 108 -13.38 13.00 -5.97
CA THR A 108 -12.02 13.35 -6.39
C THR A 108 -11.00 12.90 -5.34
N ILE A 109 -11.24 13.17 -4.06
CA ILE A 109 -10.38 12.73 -2.96
C ILE A 109 -10.31 11.20 -2.90
N PHE A 110 -11.45 10.53 -3.09
CA PHE A 110 -11.50 9.07 -3.09
C PHE A 110 -10.66 8.45 -4.21
N VAL A 111 -10.82 8.95 -5.45
CA VAL A 111 -10.01 8.47 -6.59
C VAL A 111 -8.53 8.76 -6.38
N ALA A 112 -8.19 9.96 -5.91
CA ALA A 112 -6.80 10.30 -5.57
C ALA A 112 -6.22 9.37 -4.49
N THR A 113 -7.03 9.00 -3.47
CA THR A 113 -6.62 8.05 -2.45
C THR A 113 -6.44 6.63 -3.00
N LEU A 114 -7.26 6.18 -3.94
CA LEU A 114 -7.06 4.90 -4.64
C LEU A 114 -5.75 4.88 -5.44
N LEU A 115 -5.44 5.98 -6.12
CA LEU A 115 -4.16 6.11 -6.85
C LEU A 115 -2.96 6.11 -5.91
N LEU A 116 -3.03 6.88 -4.81
CA LEU A 116 -1.99 6.84 -3.77
C LEU A 116 -1.83 5.43 -3.21
N SER A 117 -2.94 4.77 -2.85
CA SER A 117 -2.94 3.41 -2.31
C SER A 117 -2.30 2.42 -3.29
N THR A 118 -2.48 2.60 -4.60
CA THR A 118 -1.82 1.78 -5.62
C THR A 118 -0.30 1.91 -5.55
N ILE A 119 0.22 3.14 -5.36
CA ILE A 119 1.67 3.38 -5.19
C ILE A 119 2.17 2.76 -3.88
N LEU A 120 1.44 2.95 -2.78
CA LEU A 120 1.80 2.39 -1.47
C LEU A 120 1.80 0.85 -1.48
N ILE A 121 0.80 0.23 -2.12
CA ILE A 121 0.73 -1.23 -2.27
C ILE A 121 1.87 -1.74 -3.15
N PHE A 122 2.24 -1.03 -4.22
CA PHE A 122 3.43 -1.37 -5.00
C PHE A 122 4.70 -1.38 -4.12
N LEU A 123 4.89 -0.35 -3.29
CA LEU A 123 6.01 -0.27 -2.34
C LEU A 123 5.97 -1.43 -1.34
N ALA A 124 4.79 -1.77 -0.80
CA ALA A 124 4.63 -2.91 0.10
C ALA A 124 4.97 -4.26 -0.56
N ILE A 125 4.53 -4.46 -1.82
CA ILE A 125 4.87 -5.67 -2.59
C ILE A 125 6.39 -5.73 -2.84
N TYR A 126 7.00 -4.60 -3.22
CA TYR A 126 8.43 -4.53 -3.52
C TYR A 126 9.28 -4.79 -2.27
N ASP A 127 8.93 -4.15 -1.14
CA ASP A 127 9.58 -4.41 0.15
C ASP A 127 9.41 -5.87 0.59
N GLY A 128 8.19 -6.41 0.53
CA GLY A 128 7.93 -7.81 0.88
C GLY A 128 8.71 -8.84 0.04
N LEU A 129 9.03 -8.50 -1.21
CA LEU A 129 9.78 -9.39 -2.11
C LEU A 129 11.31 -9.24 -1.98
N TYR A 130 11.80 -8.01 -1.74
CA TYR A 130 13.22 -7.68 -1.90
C TYR A 130 13.85 -7.04 -0.66
N GLY A 131 13.05 -6.56 0.30
CA GLY A 131 13.53 -5.88 1.51
C GLY A 131 14.15 -4.52 1.24
N GLU A 132 13.70 -3.85 0.20
CA GLU A 132 14.16 -2.54 -0.24
C GLU A 132 12.98 -1.71 -0.73
N LEU A 133 13.06 -0.39 -0.60
CA LEU A 133 12.03 0.52 -1.08
C LEU A 133 12.62 1.43 -2.17
N PRO A 134 12.09 1.41 -3.42
CA PRO A 134 12.59 2.25 -4.50
C PRO A 134 12.36 3.73 -4.20
N THR A 135 13.43 4.52 -4.15
CA THR A 135 13.39 5.96 -3.78
C THR A 135 12.51 6.79 -4.71
N MET A 136 12.50 6.49 -6.01
CA MET A 136 11.62 7.15 -6.97
C MET A 136 10.14 6.94 -6.67
N CYS A 137 9.75 5.71 -6.27
CA CYS A 137 8.36 5.41 -5.92
C CYS A 137 7.97 6.03 -4.58
N LEU A 138 8.91 6.13 -3.61
CA LEU A 138 8.72 6.86 -2.37
C LEU A 138 8.51 8.36 -2.62
N ALA A 139 9.33 8.97 -3.46
CA ALA A 139 9.18 10.38 -3.85
C ALA A 139 7.83 10.65 -4.52
N LEU A 140 7.38 9.74 -5.40
CA LEU A 140 6.06 9.81 -6.02
C LEU A 140 4.93 9.69 -4.97
N ALA A 141 5.05 8.78 -3.99
CA ALA A 141 4.08 8.63 -2.92
C ALA A 141 3.97 9.91 -2.08
N ILE A 142 5.11 10.50 -1.69
CA ILE A 142 5.15 11.77 -0.92
C ILE A 142 4.54 12.90 -1.74
N GLY A 143 4.94 13.06 -3.01
CA GLY A 143 4.39 14.09 -3.89
C GLY A 143 2.89 13.98 -4.07
N PHE A 144 2.38 12.75 -4.23
CA PHE A 144 0.93 12.49 -4.34
C PHE A 144 0.19 12.77 -3.02
N SER A 145 0.78 12.42 -1.88
CA SER A 145 0.22 12.74 -0.56
C SER A 145 0.14 14.25 -0.33
N ILE A 146 1.17 15.01 -0.73
CA ILE A 146 1.16 16.48 -0.67
C ILE A 146 0.08 17.05 -1.59
N ALA A 147 -0.09 16.53 -2.81
CA ALA A 147 -1.13 16.98 -3.73
C ALA A 147 -2.54 16.76 -3.15
N ILE A 148 -2.79 15.61 -2.53
CA ILE A 148 -4.07 15.32 -1.84
C ILE A 148 -4.27 16.28 -0.67
N LEU A 149 -3.23 16.54 0.13
CA LEU A 149 -3.27 17.49 1.24
C LEU A 149 -3.66 18.89 0.76
N LEU A 150 -2.96 19.41 -0.25
CA LEU A 150 -3.24 20.72 -0.82
C LEU A 150 -4.66 20.82 -1.38
N PHE A 151 -5.13 19.77 -2.05
CA PHE A 151 -6.50 19.72 -2.56
C PHE A 151 -7.53 19.73 -1.41
N ARG A 152 -7.31 18.98 -0.33
CA ARG A 152 -8.16 19.00 0.87
C ARG A 152 -8.20 20.38 1.51
N ILE A 153 -7.03 21.01 1.68
CA ILE A 153 -6.94 22.38 2.22
C ILE A 153 -7.74 23.34 1.34
N TYR A 154 -7.56 23.29 0.02
CA TYR A 154 -8.31 24.13 -0.93
C TYR A 154 -9.82 23.96 -0.77
N VAL A 155 -10.33 22.73 -0.73
CA VAL A 155 -11.76 22.41 -0.57
C VAL A 155 -12.29 22.95 0.75
N THR A 156 -11.56 22.74 1.85
CA THR A 156 -11.98 23.19 3.18
C THR A 156 -11.98 24.72 3.30
N VAL A 157 -10.93 25.37 2.79
CA VAL A 157 -10.84 26.85 2.78
C VAL A 157 -11.97 27.47 1.96
N SER A 158 -12.31 26.85 0.82
CA SER A 158 -13.41 27.34 -0.05
C SER A 158 -14.79 27.17 0.60
N ALA A 159 -14.97 26.17 1.47
CA ALA A 159 -16.25 25.88 2.11
C ALA A 159 -16.45 26.61 3.47
N SER A 160 -15.43 26.66 4.31
CA SER A 160 -15.51 27.14 5.70
C SER A 160 -14.51 28.23 6.08
N GLY A 161 -13.64 28.63 5.14
CA GLY A 161 -12.58 29.59 5.39
C GLY A 161 -11.33 28.94 5.98
N PHE A 162 -10.29 29.76 6.16
CA PHE A 162 -9.00 29.30 6.69
C PHE A 162 -9.07 29.16 8.22
N THR A 163 -8.65 27.98 8.70
CA THR A 163 -8.45 27.70 10.13
C THR A 163 -7.02 27.23 10.38
N LEU A 164 -6.47 27.52 11.55
CA LEU A 164 -5.10 27.11 11.93
C LEU A 164 -4.95 25.58 11.95
N GLU A 165 -6.06 24.86 12.15
CA GLU A 165 -6.11 23.40 12.15
C GLU A 165 -5.64 22.77 10.85
N LEU A 166 -5.85 23.45 9.72
CA LEU A 166 -5.41 23.00 8.40
C LEU A 166 -3.90 22.93 8.24
N ILE A 167 -3.16 23.57 9.14
CA ILE A 167 -1.67 23.55 9.14
C ILE A 167 -1.15 22.60 10.20
N TRP A 168 -1.56 22.77 11.48
CA TRP A 168 -0.95 22.01 12.56
C TRP A 168 -1.34 20.53 12.57
N LYS A 169 -2.57 20.19 12.16
CA LYS A 169 -3.01 18.78 12.12
C LYS A 169 -2.16 17.94 11.17
N PRO A 170 -2.00 18.26 9.87
CA PRO A 170 -1.14 17.48 8.98
C PRO A 170 0.34 17.54 9.36
N ALA A 171 0.81 18.67 9.92
CA ALA A 171 2.18 18.76 10.41
C ALA A 171 2.46 17.80 11.57
N LEU A 172 1.52 17.68 12.52
CA LEU A 172 1.64 16.75 13.63
C LEU A 172 1.46 15.30 13.17
N SER A 173 0.53 15.03 12.24
CA SER A 173 0.36 13.71 11.63
C SER A 173 1.64 13.22 10.92
N PHE A 174 2.28 14.11 10.16
CA PHE A 174 3.60 13.87 9.57
C PHE A 174 4.66 13.59 10.65
N ALA A 175 4.72 14.41 11.71
CA ALA A 175 5.71 14.26 12.78
C ALA A 175 5.54 12.93 13.54
N ILE A 176 4.32 12.43 13.71
CA ILE A 176 4.04 11.16 14.37
C ILE A 176 4.55 9.98 13.52
N LEU A 177 4.14 9.86 12.26
CA LEU A 177 4.52 8.71 11.44
C LEU A 177 5.90 8.86 10.80
N GLY A 178 6.18 9.98 10.15
CA GLY A 178 7.48 10.22 9.54
C GLY A 178 8.56 10.53 10.58
N GLY A 179 8.26 11.42 11.52
CA GLY A 179 9.22 11.92 12.52
C GLY A 179 9.67 10.83 13.51
N ILE A 180 8.76 10.02 14.05
CA ILE A 180 9.12 8.93 15.00
C ILE A 180 10.05 7.93 14.31
N TYR A 181 9.72 7.47 13.10
CA TYR A 181 10.57 6.53 12.36
C TYR A 181 11.89 7.17 11.93
N LEU A 182 11.91 8.47 11.60
CA LEU A 182 13.16 9.19 11.33
C LEU A 182 14.06 9.25 12.58
N VAL A 183 13.50 9.56 13.74
CA VAL A 183 14.26 9.58 15.02
C VAL A 183 14.81 8.19 15.32
N LEU A 184 14.01 7.13 15.17
CA LEU A 184 14.46 5.75 15.36
C LEU A 184 15.57 5.37 14.36
N TYR A 185 15.47 5.79 13.11
CA TYR A 185 16.51 5.59 12.09
C TYR A 185 17.82 6.28 12.48
N LEU A 186 17.75 7.55 12.89
CA LEU A 186 18.94 8.32 13.29
C LEU A 186 19.60 7.76 14.56
N LEU A 187 18.82 7.44 15.59
CA LEU A 187 19.32 6.88 16.84
C LEU A 187 19.95 5.49 16.64
N SER A 188 19.33 4.65 15.79
CA SER A 188 19.83 3.30 15.53
C SER A 188 20.89 3.23 14.45
N LYS A 189 21.20 4.35 13.77
CA LYS A 189 22.06 4.39 12.59
C LYS A 189 21.63 3.37 11.53
N GLY A 190 20.33 3.28 11.29
CA GLY A 190 19.72 2.37 10.30
C GLY A 190 19.66 0.90 10.70
N ARG A 191 19.91 0.54 11.98
CA ARG A 191 19.89 -0.86 12.44
C ARG A 191 18.49 -1.38 12.73
N TRP A 192 17.58 -0.54 13.24
CA TRP A 192 16.23 -0.91 13.66
C TRP A 192 15.18 -0.65 12.58
N VAL A 193 15.33 0.46 11.88
CA VAL A 193 14.39 0.94 10.85
C VAL A 193 15.18 1.24 9.59
N GLY A 194 14.66 0.84 8.43
CA GLY A 194 15.26 1.14 7.13
C GLY A 194 15.10 2.61 6.74
N ASP A 195 15.97 3.07 5.85
CA ASP A 195 15.91 4.44 5.30
C ASP A 195 14.63 4.72 4.51
N GLY A 196 14.02 3.70 3.92
CA GLY A 196 12.73 3.80 3.21
C GLY A 196 11.52 3.89 4.12
N ASP A 197 11.57 3.30 5.33
CA ASP A 197 10.40 3.20 6.22
C ASP A 197 9.95 4.56 6.76
N TRP A 198 10.89 5.46 7.11
CA TRP A 198 10.53 6.81 7.56
C TRP A 198 9.96 7.66 6.42
N LEU A 199 10.45 7.48 5.17
CA LEU A 199 9.88 8.15 3.99
C LEU A 199 8.47 7.64 3.68
N LEU A 200 8.24 6.32 3.81
CA LEU A 200 6.92 5.73 3.68
C LEU A 200 5.98 6.24 4.79
N GLY A 201 6.45 6.30 6.04
CA GLY A 201 5.73 6.88 7.16
C GLY A 201 5.37 8.36 6.93
N THR A 202 6.29 9.11 6.32
CA THR A 202 6.06 10.50 5.89
C THR A 202 4.89 10.60 4.90
N ALA A 203 4.90 9.80 3.83
CA ALA A 203 3.83 9.80 2.83
C ALA A 203 2.47 9.48 3.46
N ILE A 204 2.43 8.45 4.32
CA ILE A 204 1.22 8.02 5.02
C ILE A 204 0.74 9.08 6.03
N GLY A 205 1.65 9.67 6.81
CA GLY A 205 1.32 10.71 7.79
C GLY A 205 0.69 11.94 7.14
N ILE A 206 1.23 12.40 6.01
CA ILE A 206 0.66 13.51 5.23
C ILE A 206 -0.73 13.14 4.70
N ALA A 207 -0.90 11.91 4.19
CA ALA A 207 -2.17 11.46 3.59
C ALA A 207 -3.31 11.30 4.61
N LEU A 208 -3.00 10.93 5.86
CA LEU A 208 -3.99 10.77 6.93
C LEU A 208 -4.55 12.11 7.43
N PHE A 209 -3.79 13.19 7.33
CA PHE A 209 -4.17 14.54 7.74
C PHE A 209 -4.42 14.73 9.25
N GLU A 210 -5.06 13.79 9.94
CA GLU A 210 -5.45 13.87 11.35
C GLU A 210 -4.44 13.15 12.26
N PRO A 211 -3.93 13.82 13.32
CA PRO A 211 -2.92 13.24 14.23
C PRO A 211 -3.37 11.96 14.92
N TRP A 212 -4.64 11.88 15.29
CA TRP A 212 -5.21 10.69 15.94
C TRP A 212 -5.19 9.48 15.01
N LEU A 213 -5.51 9.68 13.73
CA LEU A 213 -5.41 8.62 12.74
C LEU A 213 -3.95 8.18 12.53
N ALA A 214 -3.00 9.11 12.57
CA ALA A 214 -1.59 8.79 12.50
C ALA A 214 -1.10 7.95 13.70
N LEU A 215 -1.57 8.26 14.91
CA LEU A 215 -1.29 7.46 16.12
C LEU A 215 -1.89 6.05 16.02
N ILE A 216 -3.13 5.94 15.56
CA ILE A 216 -3.78 4.63 15.35
C ILE A 216 -3.03 3.83 14.30
N ALA A 217 -2.64 4.44 13.19
CA ALA A 217 -1.89 3.77 12.14
C ALA A 217 -0.51 3.31 12.63
N LEU A 218 0.19 4.14 13.41
CA LEU A 218 1.46 3.79 14.05
C LEU A 218 1.29 2.57 14.97
N PHE A 219 0.26 2.59 15.83
CA PHE A 219 -0.04 1.50 16.75
C PHE A 219 -0.38 0.20 15.99
N LEU A 220 -1.28 0.28 15.01
CA LEU A 220 -1.70 -0.88 14.21
C LEU A 220 -0.54 -1.48 13.41
N ALA A 221 0.32 -0.66 12.80
CA ALA A 221 1.48 -1.15 12.05
C ALA A 221 2.41 -1.97 12.95
N ASN A 222 2.73 -1.45 14.12
CA ASN A 222 3.59 -2.14 15.10
C ASN A 222 2.92 -3.38 15.67
N LEU A 223 1.61 -3.32 15.99
CA LEU A 223 0.85 -4.45 16.50
C LEU A 223 0.82 -5.61 15.48
N ILE A 224 0.48 -5.32 14.23
CA ILE A 224 0.43 -6.33 13.17
C ILE A 224 1.83 -6.92 12.94
N ALA A 225 2.86 -6.08 12.90
CA ALA A 225 4.25 -6.54 12.78
C ALA A 225 4.63 -7.49 13.93
N CYS A 226 4.33 -7.13 15.17
CA CYS A 226 4.58 -7.98 16.34
C CYS A 226 3.85 -9.32 16.25
N LEU A 227 2.55 -9.32 15.94
CA LEU A 227 1.73 -10.53 15.84
C LEU A 227 2.23 -11.51 14.77
N ILE A 228 2.65 -10.98 13.60
CA ILE A 228 3.10 -11.81 12.49
C ILE A 228 4.54 -12.28 12.69
N MET A 229 5.41 -11.44 13.24
CA MET A 229 6.83 -11.75 13.38
C MET A 229 7.16 -12.51 14.66
N TYR A 230 6.34 -12.42 15.73
CA TYR A 230 6.58 -13.14 16.99
C TYR A 230 6.77 -14.66 16.81
N PRO A 231 5.93 -15.39 16.06
CA PRO A 231 6.15 -16.80 15.81
C PRO A 231 7.38 -17.09 14.94
N ALA A 232 7.77 -16.17 14.06
CA ALA A 232 8.92 -16.32 13.17
C ALA A 232 10.26 -16.16 13.90
N THR A 233 10.33 -15.32 14.95
CA THR A 233 11.55 -15.10 15.76
C THR A 233 11.92 -16.33 16.60
N LYS A 234 10.98 -17.20 16.95
CA LYS A 234 11.27 -18.48 17.62
C LYS A 234 12.07 -19.46 16.75
N SER A 235 12.03 -19.31 15.45
CA SER A 235 12.83 -20.09 14.51
C SER A 235 14.13 -19.32 14.22
N LYS A 236 15.21 -19.62 14.91
CA LYS A 236 16.60 -19.09 14.92
C LYS A 236 17.20 -18.55 13.61
N LYS A 237 16.46 -17.93 12.72
CA LYS A 237 16.94 -17.29 11.51
C LYS A 237 16.87 -15.77 11.66
N ASN A 238 18.00 -15.08 11.44
CA ASN A 238 18.07 -13.64 11.26
C ASN A 238 17.22 -13.24 10.04
N HIS A 239 15.90 -13.08 10.23
CA HIS A 239 15.03 -12.51 9.22
C HIS A 239 15.06 -10.99 9.37
N LYS A 240 15.53 -10.28 8.34
CA LYS A 240 15.22 -8.85 8.21
C LYS A 240 13.70 -8.69 8.15
N ILE A 241 13.17 -7.82 8.99
CA ILE A 241 11.76 -7.50 9.03
C ILE A 241 11.50 -6.50 7.90
N HIS A 242 10.64 -6.86 6.95
CA HIS A 242 10.13 -5.96 5.92
C HIS A 242 8.94 -5.21 6.53
N PHE A 243 9.16 -3.95 6.94
CA PHE A 243 8.18 -3.20 7.73
C PHE A 243 7.15 -2.47 6.85
N GLY A 244 7.51 -2.15 5.61
CA GLY A 244 6.65 -1.45 4.65
C GLY A 244 5.25 -2.04 4.48
N PRO A 245 5.06 -3.37 4.31
CA PRO A 245 3.73 -3.97 4.20
C PRO A 245 2.82 -3.67 5.39
N PHE A 246 3.36 -3.67 6.61
CA PHE A 246 2.57 -3.41 7.83
C PHE A 246 2.11 -1.97 7.92
N LEU A 247 2.97 -1.02 7.54
CA LEU A 247 2.61 0.40 7.44
C LEU A 247 1.49 0.64 6.44
N VAL A 248 1.55 0.01 5.27
CA VAL A 248 0.54 0.18 4.23
C VAL A 248 -0.79 -0.46 4.64
N ILE A 249 -0.77 -1.64 5.25
CA ILE A 249 -1.99 -2.29 5.79
C ILE A 249 -2.63 -1.39 6.87
N ALA A 250 -1.83 -0.86 7.79
CA ALA A 250 -2.30 0.03 8.84
C ALA A 250 -2.92 1.31 8.25
N PHE A 251 -2.30 1.91 7.23
CA PHE A 251 -2.87 3.05 6.51
C PHE A 251 -4.24 2.73 5.92
N ILE A 252 -4.36 1.61 5.19
CA ILE A 252 -5.61 1.20 4.54
C ILE A 252 -6.72 1.02 5.57
N ILE A 253 -6.45 0.32 6.67
CA ILE A 253 -7.44 0.11 7.73
C ILE A 253 -7.83 1.44 8.37
N THR A 254 -6.86 2.24 8.77
CA THR A 254 -7.12 3.51 9.47
C THR A 254 -7.88 4.49 8.59
N PHE A 255 -7.50 4.62 7.32
CA PHE A 255 -8.18 5.50 6.38
C PHE A 255 -9.60 5.02 6.06
N SER A 256 -9.81 3.71 5.88
CA SER A 256 -11.11 3.13 5.58
C SER A 256 -12.14 3.35 6.69
N PHE A 257 -11.69 3.30 7.93
CA PHE A 257 -12.53 3.46 9.12
C PHE A 257 -12.29 4.78 9.86
N ALA A 258 -11.78 5.81 9.16
CA ALA A 258 -11.45 7.10 9.75
C ALA A 258 -12.62 7.72 10.52
N ASN A 259 -13.81 7.74 9.94
CA ASN A 259 -15.02 8.28 10.57
C ASN A 259 -15.37 7.53 11.87
N PHE A 260 -15.23 6.21 11.90
CA PHE A 260 -15.45 5.40 13.09
C PHE A 260 -14.44 5.73 14.20
N PHE A 261 -13.15 5.79 13.86
CA PHE A 261 -12.12 6.11 14.86
C PHE A 261 -12.26 7.53 15.40
N LEU A 262 -12.59 8.51 14.55
CA LEU A 262 -12.77 9.89 14.97
C LEU A 262 -14.07 10.11 15.79
N SER A 263 -15.08 9.26 15.63
CA SER A 263 -16.30 9.32 16.45
C SER A 263 -16.13 8.76 17.86
N MET A 264 -15.03 8.05 18.13
CA MET A 264 -14.70 7.49 19.44
C MET A 264 -13.88 8.45 20.33
N ILE A 265 -13.37 9.53 19.74
CA ILE A 265 -12.53 10.54 20.39
C ILE A 265 -13.33 11.83 20.60
#